data_5c1e9ad52009d824c84cad5ddae0e59e
#
_entry.id   5c1e9ad52009d824c84cad5ddae0e59e
#
_cell.length_a   1.000
_cell.length_b   1.000
_cell.length_c   1.000
_cell.angle_alpha   90.00
_cell.angle_beta   90.00
_cell.angle_gamma   90.00
#
_symmetry.space_group_name_H-M   'P 1'
#
loop_
_entity.id
_entity.type
_entity.pdbx_description
1 polymer ?
#
loop_
_entity_poly.entity_id
_entity_poly.type
_entity_poly.pdbx_seq_one_letter_code
_entity_poly.pdbx_strand_id
1 'polypeptide(L)' 'MYLIGFGAIAGDDNLSATGDLAQAAAHLFEALHTADASAAVAIAVAPIPHEGIGIAINDRLARAAVR' A
#
# COMPACT_ATOMS: atom_id res chain seq x y z
N MET A 1 8.42 -4.38 -11.54
CA MET A 1 8.14 -3.88 -10.18
C MET A 1 6.64 -3.76 -9.98
N TYR A 2 6.16 -4.21 -8.84
CA TYR A 2 4.74 -4.08 -8.50
C TYR A 2 4.52 -2.79 -7.73
N LEU A 3 3.60 -1.95 -8.17
CA LEU A 3 3.31 -0.68 -7.52
C LEU A 3 1.95 -0.72 -6.83
N ILE A 4 1.96 -0.50 -5.52
CA ILE A 4 0.73 -0.31 -4.75
C ILE A 4 0.44 1.19 -4.73
N GLY A 5 -0.66 1.60 -5.37
CA GLY A 5 -1.03 2.99 -5.50
C GLY A 5 -1.87 3.52 -4.35
N PHE A 6 -2.06 4.82 -4.32
CA PHE A 6 -2.92 5.49 -3.35
C PHE A 6 -3.34 6.84 -3.92
N GLY A 7 -4.62 7.17 -3.81
CA GLY A 7 -5.15 8.42 -4.33
C GLY A 7 -5.00 8.51 -5.85
N ALA A 8 -4.35 9.56 -6.31
CA ALA A 8 -4.15 9.82 -7.74
C ALA A 8 -3.14 8.88 -8.39
N ILE A 9 -2.34 8.16 -7.60
CA ILE A 9 -1.36 7.21 -8.12
C ILE A 9 -2.02 5.84 -8.18
N ALA A 10 -2.42 5.43 -9.37
CA ALA A 10 -3.19 4.20 -9.55
C ALA A 10 -2.40 2.92 -9.27
N GLY A 11 -1.19 2.81 -9.82
CA GLY A 11 -0.37 1.62 -9.63
C GLY A 11 -0.96 0.35 -10.24
N ASP A 12 -0.42 -0.79 -9.85
CA ASP A 12 -0.96 -2.09 -10.24
C ASP A 12 -2.18 -2.45 -9.38
N ASP A 13 -2.19 -1.98 -8.14
CA ASP A 13 -3.30 -2.11 -7.22
C ASP A 13 -3.39 -0.80 -6.43
N ASN A 14 -4.58 -0.27 -6.26
CA ASN A 14 -4.76 1.01 -5.57
C ASN A 14 -5.48 0.80 -4.25
N LEU A 15 -4.86 1.23 -3.15
CA LEU A 15 -5.44 1.08 -1.81
C LEU A 15 -6.72 1.88 -1.65
N SER A 16 -6.76 3.09 -2.21
CA SER A 16 -7.95 3.92 -2.22
C SER A 16 -7.81 5.00 -3.28
N ALA A 17 -8.63 4.95 -4.32
CA ALA A 17 -8.60 5.92 -5.40
C ALA A 17 -8.98 7.34 -4.93
N THR A 18 -9.76 7.43 -3.86
CA THR A 18 -10.19 8.71 -3.29
C THR A 18 -9.24 9.26 -2.23
N GLY A 19 -8.21 8.50 -1.88
CA GLY A 19 -7.27 8.92 -0.82
C GLY A 19 -7.83 8.70 0.59
N ASP A 20 -8.79 7.80 0.74
CA ASP A 20 -9.42 7.50 2.03
C ASP A 20 -8.52 6.53 2.82
N LEU A 21 -7.98 7.00 3.94
CA LEU A 21 -7.07 6.21 4.76
C LEU A 21 -7.74 4.99 5.40
N ALA A 22 -9.01 5.10 5.78
CA ALA A 22 -9.75 3.96 6.34
C ALA A 22 -9.93 2.87 5.29
N GLN A 23 -10.26 3.26 4.06
CA GLN A 23 -10.39 2.33 2.94
C GLN A 23 -9.03 1.69 2.62
N ALA A 24 -7.98 2.48 2.63
CA ALA A 24 -6.62 1.99 2.38
C ALA A 24 -6.20 0.96 3.43
N ALA A 25 -6.51 1.21 4.70
CA ALA A 25 -6.19 0.28 5.77
C ALA A 25 -6.94 -1.05 5.60
N ALA A 26 -8.21 -0.98 5.21
CA ALA A 26 -9.00 -2.18 4.99
C ALA A 26 -8.49 -3.02 3.82
N HIS A 27 -7.93 -2.37 2.80
CA HIS A 27 -7.44 -3.03 1.59
C HIS A 27 -5.97 -3.48 1.69
N LEU A 28 -5.26 -2.99 2.69
CA LEU A 28 -3.80 -3.15 2.79
C LEU A 28 -3.34 -4.61 2.79
N PHE A 29 -3.95 -5.46 3.61
CA PHE A 29 -3.55 -6.86 3.70
C PHE A 29 -3.71 -7.57 2.37
N GLU A 30 -4.84 -7.34 1.70
CA GLU A 30 -5.12 -7.95 0.41
C GLU A 30 -4.12 -7.48 -0.64
N ALA A 31 -3.81 -6.17 -0.65
CA ALA A 31 -2.86 -5.60 -1.59
C ALA A 31 -1.46 -6.18 -1.39
N LEU A 32 -1.01 -6.30 -0.14
CA LEU A 32 0.29 -6.88 0.17
C LEU A 32 0.36 -8.36 -0.23
N HIS A 33 -0.71 -9.09 0.02
CA HIS A 33 -0.79 -10.50 -0.35
C HIS A 33 -0.73 -10.67 -1.88
N THR A 34 -1.46 -9.85 -2.61
CA THR A 34 -1.45 -9.86 -4.06
C THR A 34 -0.07 -9.51 -4.61
N ALA A 35 0.57 -8.50 -4.03
CA ALA A 35 1.92 -8.10 -4.44
C ALA A 35 2.93 -9.23 -4.23
N ASP A 36 2.84 -9.91 -3.10
CA ASP A 36 3.71 -11.05 -2.79
C ASP A 36 3.50 -12.19 -3.80
N ALA A 37 2.25 -12.46 -4.14
CA ALA A 37 1.90 -13.52 -5.08
C ALA A 37 2.26 -13.18 -6.53
N SER A 38 2.52 -11.91 -6.84
CA SER A 38 2.83 -11.46 -8.19
C SER A 38 4.21 -11.91 -8.69
N ALA A 39 5.04 -12.44 -7.80
CA ALA A 39 6.43 -12.82 -8.09
C ALA A 39 7.29 -11.64 -8.55
N ALA A 40 6.89 -10.42 -8.24
CA ALA A 40 7.66 -9.23 -8.58
C ALA A 40 8.97 -9.20 -7.78
N VAL A 41 10.04 -8.74 -8.43
CA VAL A 41 11.35 -8.62 -7.79
C VAL A 41 11.35 -7.53 -6.73
N ALA A 42 10.57 -6.47 -6.96
CA ALA A 42 10.48 -5.35 -6.05
C ALA A 42 9.04 -4.86 -5.97
N ILE A 43 8.67 -4.34 -4.80
CA ILE A 43 7.36 -3.76 -4.55
C ILE A 43 7.57 -2.31 -4.12
N ALA A 44 6.92 -1.39 -4.80
CA ALA A 44 6.92 0.03 -4.44
C ALA A 44 5.54 0.42 -3.96
N VAL A 45 5.46 1.38 -3.06
CA VAL A 45 4.19 1.87 -2.52
C VAL A 45 4.14 3.39 -2.66
N ALA A 46 3.01 3.91 -3.13
CA ALA A 46 2.80 5.34 -3.24
C ALA A 46 2.85 6.00 -1.85
N PRO A 47 3.22 7.29 -1.77
CA PRO A 47 3.26 7.99 -0.48
C PRO A 47 1.89 7.98 0.20
N ILE A 48 1.89 7.70 1.50
CA ILE A 48 0.68 7.71 2.33
C ILE A 48 0.89 8.74 3.44
N PRO A 49 -0.07 9.63 3.70
CA PRO A 49 0.07 10.64 4.74
C PRO A 49 0.38 10.05 6.11
N HIS A 50 1.33 10.65 6.83
CA HIS A 50 1.73 10.22 8.18
C HIS A 50 0.84 10.89 9.23
N GLU A 51 -0.47 10.65 9.15
CA GLU A 51 -1.44 11.22 10.09
C GLU A 51 -2.58 10.23 10.28
N GLY A 52 -3.12 10.19 11.49
CA GLY A 52 -4.24 9.32 11.82
C GLY A 52 -3.91 7.86 11.50
N ILE A 53 -4.81 7.19 10.78
CA ILE A 53 -4.65 5.79 10.35
C ILE A 53 -3.43 5.63 9.45
N GLY A 54 -3.03 6.69 8.73
CA GLY A 54 -1.87 6.66 7.85
C GLY A 54 -0.58 6.31 8.57
N ILE A 55 -0.46 6.69 9.84
CA ILE A 55 0.73 6.33 10.64
C ILE A 55 0.82 4.81 10.77
N ALA A 56 -0.29 4.16 11.08
CA ALA A 56 -0.34 2.70 11.21
C ALA A 56 -0.08 2.01 9.88
N ILE A 57 -0.61 2.55 8.79
CA ILE A 57 -0.39 2.01 7.45
C ILE A 57 1.08 2.07 7.09
N ASN A 58 1.73 3.21 7.31
CA ASN A 58 3.15 3.38 7.02
C ASN A 58 4.02 2.46 7.87
N ASP A 59 3.67 2.29 9.13
CA ASP A 59 4.37 1.37 10.03
C ASP A 59 4.29 -0.07 9.50
N ARG A 60 3.10 -0.48 9.09
CA ARG A 60 2.89 -1.81 8.54
C ARG A 60 3.68 -2.03 7.25
N LEU A 61 3.69 -1.02 6.37
CA LEU A 61 4.43 -1.08 5.12
C LEU A 61 5.94 -1.17 5.37
N ALA A 62 6.44 -0.41 6.33
CA ALA A 62 7.85 -0.44 6.69
C ALA A 62 8.26 -1.83 7.19
N ARG A 63 7.40 -2.48 7.99
CA ARG A 63 7.66 -3.84 8.47
C ARG A 63 7.63 -4.86 7.34
N ALA A 64 6.72 -4.70 6.39
CA ALA A 64 6.63 -5.59 5.25
C ALA A 64 7.84 -5.46 4.31
N ALA A 65 8.45 -4.27 4.27
CA ALA A 65 9.61 -4.01 3.42
C ALA A 65 10.91 -4.58 4.01
N VAL A 66 10.94 -4.84 5.31
CA VAL A 66 12.11 -5.40 5.99
C VAL A 66 12.06 -6.91 5.90
N ARG A 67 12.99 -7.47 5.21
CA ARG A 67 13.06 -8.93 4.98
C ARG A 67 14.25 -9.53 5.66
#